data_e77ba4ec768387acd4954aba22fee931
#
_entry.id   e77ba4ec768387acd4954aba22fee931
#
_cell.length_a   1.000
_cell.length_b   1.000
_cell.length_c   1.000
_cell.angle_alpha   90.00
_cell.angle_beta   90.00
_cell.angle_gamma   90.00
#
_symmetry.space_group_name_H-M   'P 1'
#
loop_
_entity.id
_entity.type
_entity.pdbx_description
1 polymer ?
#
loop_
_entity_poly.entity_id
_entity_poly.type
_entity_poly.pdbx_seq_one_letter_code
_entity_poly.pdbx_strand_id
1 'polypeptide(L)'
;MANDKIDHHFLKYILIPSISLSLIALISVNQSLWITSPIHHFYIELFGAIIAAVLAFYYISRANTLSDKFSLFIGIGFLVNTLIDLFHVIVSLLNMNDILFLKYFIPQTWFVGRLFLSAMLAIAIVKYTSFLSINSNTQQQQQISSEINNENYKLSRLLLLYLIIVTLFVSIVAVSSLFVVFPFSVTDNIPLHRPYELFPLALFLISLYYFYKNEIYKNKDIFYTGLVISIVFDIFGQIVMSFSAQHFDTAFNIAHLLKDSGYFINIIGLALSSIQYNIRLRESNEILSIQYQKVKESEKMKDEFINIAAHELRTPIQPILGMTDIIYSKIKDEEIHELLDIIMRNAKRLKRLTDNLLDITKIEDQSLMLKKEKFNLNVLVSEVLKDYLNKQKNQQKLEIVCDFKHTEDIIVEADRDRLAQVFHNLLDNALKFTTSDKQQLISVIIDKKKESQQEEEEVILSVKDNGEGIHPKILPKLFTKFATSDQTTGTGLGLYICKNIIEAHGGRIWGENNLDEKGALFKFTLPIKLK
;
A
#
# COMPACT_ATOMS: atom_id res chain seq x y z
N MET A 1 27.93 32.61 11.51
CA MET A 1 26.92 33.62 11.85
C MET A 1 25.97 33.71 10.67
N ALA A 2 24.94 32.88 10.67
CA ALA A 2 23.89 32.93 9.67
C ALA A 2 22.99 34.13 10.01
N ASN A 3 22.85 35.03 9.06
CA ASN A 3 21.89 36.14 9.11
C ASN A 3 20.48 35.53 9.16
N ASP A 4 19.90 35.40 10.34
CA ASP A 4 18.49 35.13 10.55
C ASP A 4 17.69 36.36 10.09
N LYS A 5 17.48 36.46 8.76
CA LYS A 5 16.42 37.33 8.25
C LYS A 5 15.10 36.67 8.67
N ILE A 6 14.48 37.28 9.68
CA ILE A 6 13.12 36.92 10.11
C ILE A 6 12.26 36.85 8.85
N ASP A 7 11.66 35.69 8.61
CA ASP A 7 10.86 35.46 7.39
C ASP A 7 9.64 36.38 7.40
N HIS A 8 9.58 37.30 6.44
CA HIS A 8 8.53 38.30 6.32
C HIS A 8 7.13 37.70 6.23
N HIS A 9 7.01 36.43 5.75
CA HIS A 9 5.73 35.74 5.70
C HIS A 9 5.20 35.34 7.08
N PHE A 10 6.06 34.76 7.93
CA PHE A 10 5.69 34.42 9.30
C PHE A 10 5.31 35.63 10.12
N LEU A 11 6.06 36.72 9.93
CA LEU A 11 5.82 37.97 10.63
C LEU A 11 4.43 38.57 10.34
N LYS A 12 3.91 38.44 9.10
CA LYS A 12 2.56 38.91 8.74
C LYS A 12 1.45 38.18 9.52
N TYR A 13 1.54 36.86 9.70
CA TYR A 13 0.54 36.08 10.42
C TYR A 13 0.52 36.34 11.93
N ILE A 14 1.59 36.94 12.47
CA ILE A 14 1.65 37.33 13.87
C ILE A 14 1.37 38.84 14.03
N LEU A 15 2.02 39.71 13.25
CA LEU A 15 1.92 41.16 13.42
C LEU A 15 0.52 41.72 13.14
N ILE A 16 -0.11 41.27 12.04
CA ILE A 16 -1.43 41.81 11.66
C ILE A 16 -2.49 41.51 12.73
N PRO A 17 -2.67 40.22 13.17
CA PRO A 17 -3.55 39.96 14.31
C PRO A 17 -3.13 40.70 15.59
N SER A 18 -1.82 40.71 15.93
CA SER A 18 -1.35 41.29 17.16
C SER A 18 -1.64 42.78 17.28
N ILE A 19 -1.56 43.56 16.19
CA ILE A 19 -1.90 44.99 16.21
C ILE A 19 -3.39 45.18 16.56
N SER A 20 -4.29 44.45 15.87
CA SER A 20 -5.72 44.54 16.15
C SER A 20 -6.09 44.06 17.54
N LEU A 21 -5.46 42.96 18.00
CA LEU A 21 -5.69 42.38 19.31
C LEU A 21 -5.14 43.24 20.44
N SER A 22 -4.02 43.97 20.21
CA SER A 22 -3.48 44.94 21.17
C SER A 22 -4.46 46.08 21.42
N LEU A 23 -5.16 46.55 20.38
CA LEU A 23 -6.21 47.58 20.54
C LEU A 23 -7.38 47.04 21.36
N ILE A 24 -7.81 45.81 21.11
CA ILE A 24 -8.86 45.13 21.88
C ILE A 24 -8.44 44.95 23.34
N ALA A 25 -7.18 44.56 23.59
CA ALA A 25 -6.64 44.45 24.94
C ALA A 25 -6.63 45.79 25.69
N LEU A 26 -6.29 46.91 25.02
CA LEU A 26 -6.38 48.25 25.61
C LEU A 26 -7.81 48.64 25.98
N ILE A 27 -8.78 48.31 25.14
CA ILE A 27 -10.20 48.56 25.42
C ILE A 27 -10.67 47.72 26.63
N SER A 28 -10.14 46.53 26.81
CA SER A 28 -10.55 45.61 27.90
C SER A 28 -10.12 46.12 29.30
N VAL A 29 -9.16 47.04 29.40
CA VAL A 29 -8.77 47.65 30.67
C VAL A 29 -9.95 48.42 31.31
N ASN A 30 -10.89 48.93 30.51
CA ASN A 30 -12.09 49.55 31.06
C ASN A 30 -13.13 48.46 31.40
N GLN A 31 -13.10 48.03 32.67
CA GLN A 31 -13.88 46.88 33.17
C GLN A 31 -15.41 47.07 33.11
N SER A 32 -15.89 48.29 32.99
CA SER A 32 -17.34 48.64 33.01
C SER A 32 -17.96 48.80 31.64
N LEU A 33 -17.20 48.71 30.55
CA LEU A 33 -17.72 48.91 29.18
C LEU A 33 -18.69 47.81 28.74
N TRP A 34 -18.45 46.58 29.17
CA TRP A 34 -19.28 45.46 28.81
C TRP A 34 -19.44 44.50 29.99
N ILE A 35 -20.49 44.72 30.78
CA ILE A 35 -20.85 43.85 31.91
C ILE A 35 -21.98 42.91 31.45
N THR A 36 -21.78 41.61 31.71
CA THR A 36 -22.78 40.60 31.37
C THR A 36 -23.39 39.93 32.59
N SER A 37 -24.42 39.11 32.40
CA SER A 37 -25.03 38.29 33.43
C SER A 37 -24.55 36.83 33.35
N PRO A 38 -24.70 36.04 34.42
CA PRO A 38 -24.34 34.61 34.39
C PRO A 38 -24.97 33.85 33.23
N ILE A 39 -26.17 34.21 32.78
CA ILE A 39 -26.82 33.53 31.65
C ILE A 39 -26.11 33.81 30.32
N HIS A 40 -25.59 35.02 30.09
CA HIS A 40 -24.83 35.33 28.88
C HIS A 40 -23.50 34.57 28.85
N HIS A 41 -22.83 34.48 30.00
CA HIS A 41 -21.61 33.66 30.12
C HIS A 41 -21.89 32.20 29.80
N PHE A 42 -22.99 31.64 30.31
CA PHE A 42 -23.41 30.27 29.98
C PHE A 42 -23.48 30.04 28.46
N TYR A 43 -24.11 30.95 27.70
CA TYR A 43 -24.21 30.79 26.25
C TYR A 43 -22.89 30.92 25.53
N ILE A 44 -22.00 31.81 25.93
CA ILE A 44 -20.67 32.00 25.33
C ILE A 44 -19.83 30.73 25.59
N GLU A 45 -19.80 30.22 26.82
CA GLU A 45 -19.05 29.02 27.16
C GLU A 45 -19.61 27.76 26.48
N LEU A 46 -20.92 27.60 26.42
CA LEU A 46 -21.52 26.49 25.70
C LEU A 46 -21.15 26.52 24.21
N PHE A 47 -21.14 27.71 23.60
CA PHE A 47 -20.72 27.89 22.21
C PHE A 47 -19.25 27.52 22.03
N GLY A 48 -18.36 27.97 22.91
CA GLY A 48 -16.95 27.62 22.92
C GLY A 48 -16.70 26.11 23.08
N ALA A 49 -17.46 25.45 23.98
CA ALA A 49 -17.38 24.01 24.17
C ALA A 49 -17.79 23.21 22.91
N ILE A 50 -18.84 23.67 22.22
CA ILE A 50 -19.29 23.06 20.95
C ILE A 50 -18.18 23.19 19.87
N ILE A 51 -17.58 24.38 19.73
CA ILE A 51 -16.50 24.61 18.76
C ILE A 51 -15.28 23.75 19.12
N ALA A 52 -14.92 23.65 20.39
CA ALA A 52 -13.82 22.80 20.85
C ALA A 52 -14.08 21.30 20.57
N ALA A 53 -15.33 20.83 20.73
CA ALA A 53 -15.73 19.47 20.37
C ALA A 53 -15.55 19.20 18.87
N VAL A 54 -15.97 20.15 18.03
CA VAL A 54 -15.79 20.06 16.56
C VAL A 54 -14.29 20.00 16.22
N LEU A 55 -13.47 20.84 16.85
CA LEU A 55 -12.00 20.80 16.68
C LEU A 55 -11.42 19.46 17.08
N ALA A 56 -11.77 18.94 18.24
CA ALA A 56 -11.32 17.64 18.72
C ALA A 56 -11.62 16.54 17.68
N PHE A 57 -12.85 16.52 17.16
CA PHE A 57 -13.26 15.56 16.12
C PHE A 57 -12.42 15.70 14.85
N TYR A 58 -12.24 16.92 14.33
CA TYR A 58 -11.46 17.15 13.11
C TYR A 58 -10.00 16.79 13.28
N TYR A 59 -9.37 17.12 14.40
CA TYR A 59 -7.98 16.78 14.69
C TYR A 59 -7.78 15.27 14.81
N ILE A 60 -8.67 14.57 15.52
CA ILE A 60 -8.60 13.10 15.67
C ILE A 60 -8.86 12.42 14.30
N SER A 61 -9.82 12.92 13.53
CA SER A 61 -10.08 12.43 12.17
C SER A 61 -8.86 12.60 11.25
N ARG A 62 -8.22 13.79 11.27
CA ARG A 62 -6.99 14.05 10.54
C ARG A 62 -5.85 13.13 10.99
N ALA A 63 -5.69 12.93 12.29
CA ALA A 63 -4.68 12.03 12.85
C ALA A 63 -4.84 10.60 12.34
N ASN A 64 -6.06 10.08 12.29
CA ASN A 64 -6.34 8.75 11.75
C ASN A 64 -6.09 8.66 10.23
N THR A 65 -6.49 9.68 9.46
CA THR A 65 -6.35 9.67 8.01
C THR A 65 -4.89 9.79 7.57
N LEU A 66 -4.09 10.61 8.26
CA LEU A 66 -2.70 10.90 7.91
C LEU A 66 -1.66 10.17 8.78
N SER A 67 -2.11 9.33 9.75
CA SER A 67 -1.26 8.71 10.79
C SER A 67 -0.41 9.75 11.54
N ASP A 68 -0.97 10.95 11.77
CA ASP A 68 -0.29 12.12 12.29
C ASP A 68 -0.42 12.23 13.81
N LYS A 69 0.65 11.90 14.54
CA LYS A 69 0.70 12.02 16.00
C LYS A 69 0.58 13.46 16.51
N PHE A 70 1.03 14.44 15.72
CA PHE A 70 0.90 15.86 16.06
C PHE A 70 -0.57 16.26 16.18
N SER A 71 -1.37 15.96 15.14
CA SER A 71 -2.82 16.22 15.18
C SER A 71 -3.52 15.43 16.27
N LEU A 72 -3.08 14.18 16.56
CA LEU A 72 -3.65 13.38 17.63
C LEU A 72 -3.53 14.08 19.00
N PHE A 73 -2.34 14.57 19.35
CA PHE A 73 -2.10 15.23 20.64
C PHE A 73 -2.92 16.51 20.79
N ILE A 74 -3.01 17.32 19.74
CA ILE A 74 -3.85 18.52 19.75
C ILE A 74 -5.33 18.15 19.88
N GLY A 75 -5.78 17.13 19.14
CA GLY A 75 -7.17 16.66 19.20
C GLY A 75 -7.56 16.16 20.58
N ILE A 76 -6.68 15.44 21.28
CA ILE A 76 -6.88 15.03 22.68
C ILE A 76 -6.93 16.26 23.60
N GLY A 77 -6.05 17.25 23.37
CA GLY A 77 -6.08 18.52 24.11
C GLY A 77 -7.44 19.21 24.02
N PHE A 78 -8.01 19.32 22.82
CA PHE A 78 -9.34 19.90 22.61
C PHE A 78 -10.45 19.02 23.18
N LEU A 79 -10.36 17.69 23.11
CA LEU A 79 -11.35 16.79 23.68
C LEU A 79 -11.44 16.96 25.21
N VAL A 80 -10.30 17.01 25.89
CA VAL A 80 -10.27 17.24 27.35
C VAL A 80 -10.81 18.62 27.68
N ASN A 81 -10.36 19.65 26.96
CA ASN A 81 -10.85 21.01 27.18
C ASN A 81 -12.38 21.07 27.01
N THR A 82 -12.93 20.40 25.97
CA THR A 82 -14.39 20.30 25.79
C THR A 82 -15.10 19.69 26.99
N LEU A 83 -14.56 18.60 27.55
CA LEU A 83 -15.15 17.95 28.72
C LEU A 83 -15.12 18.86 29.96
N ILE A 84 -14.02 19.59 30.16
CA ILE A 84 -13.89 20.56 31.27
C ILE A 84 -14.85 21.73 31.05
N ASP A 85 -14.93 22.30 29.83
CA ASP A 85 -15.83 23.41 29.53
C ASP A 85 -17.30 22.99 29.68
N LEU A 86 -17.70 21.78 29.23
CA LEU A 86 -19.07 21.26 29.43
C LEU A 86 -19.39 21.07 30.91
N PHE A 87 -18.45 20.51 31.69
CA PHE A 87 -18.59 20.37 33.14
C PHE A 87 -18.77 21.76 33.80
N HIS A 88 -17.91 22.73 33.43
CA HIS A 88 -18.00 24.12 33.88
C HIS A 88 -19.39 24.73 33.59
N VAL A 89 -19.86 24.57 32.37
CA VAL A 89 -21.17 25.09 31.90
C VAL A 89 -22.31 24.48 32.69
N ILE A 90 -22.34 23.15 32.86
CA ILE A 90 -23.43 22.44 33.54
C ILE A 90 -23.48 22.82 35.02
N VAL A 91 -22.32 22.81 35.71
CA VAL A 91 -22.27 23.13 37.14
C VAL A 91 -22.58 24.61 37.39
N SER A 92 -22.13 25.52 36.53
CA SER A 92 -22.47 26.94 36.61
C SER A 92 -23.97 27.20 36.41
N LEU A 93 -24.61 26.47 35.49
CA LEU A 93 -26.05 26.54 35.25
C LEU A 93 -26.85 26.09 36.49
N LEU A 94 -26.46 24.95 37.10
CA LEU A 94 -27.13 24.38 38.26
C LEU A 94 -27.02 25.29 39.51
N ASN A 95 -25.95 26.09 39.59
CA ASN A 95 -25.65 26.96 40.74
C ASN A 95 -25.73 28.45 40.42
N MET A 96 -26.56 28.87 39.42
CA MET A 96 -26.64 30.28 38.98
C MET A 96 -27.01 31.26 40.09
N ASN A 97 -27.74 30.81 41.12
CA ASN A 97 -28.17 31.65 42.24
C ASN A 97 -27.13 31.73 43.36
N ASP A 98 -26.10 30.89 43.35
CA ASP A 98 -25.02 30.91 44.35
C ASP A 98 -23.79 31.67 43.81
N ILE A 99 -23.86 32.98 43.94
CA ILE A 99 -22.79 33.89 43.48
C ILE A 99 -21.48 33.62 44.19
N LEU A 100 -21.51 33.19 45.46
CA LEU A 100 -20.31 32.90 46.21
C LEU A 100 -19.60 31.64 45.66
N PHE A 101 -20.34 30.62 45.37
CA PHE A 101 -19.83 29.41 44.71
C PHE A 101 -19.24 29.73 43.34
N LEU A 102 -19.97 30.45 42.49
CA LEU A 102 -19.51 30.81 41.15
C LEU A 102 -18.21 31.63 41.17
N LYS A 103 -18.02 32.46 42.17
CA LYS A 103 -16.81 33.30 42.33
C LYS A 103 -15.54 32.47 42.40
N TYR A 104 -15.57 31.28 42.91
CA TYR A 104 -14.41 30.38 43.02
C TYR A 104 -14.39 29.33 41.93
N PHE A 105 -15.53 28.77 41.58
CA PHE A 105 -15.66 27.65 40.66
C PHE A 105 -15.28 28.05 39.21
N ILE A 106 -15.80 29.17 38.71
CA ILE A 106 -15.60 29.61 37.32
C ILE A 106 -14.11 29.83 37.01
N PRO A 107 -13.32 30.59 37.78
CA PRO A 107 -11.91 30.80 37.49
C PRO A 107 -11.06 29.53 37.56
N GLN A 108 -11.40 28.61 38.48
CA GLN A 108 -10.63 27.38 38.67
C GLN A 108 -10.79 26.43 37.46
N THR A 109 -12.00 26.21 37.02
CA THR A 109 -12.28 25.33 35.90
C THR A 109 -11.80 25.91 34.57
N TRP A 110 -11.93 27.23 34.37
CA TRP A 110 -11.33 27.95 33.25
C TRP A 110 -9.81 27.74 33.19
N PHE A 111 -9.09 28.03 34.28
CA PHE A 111 -7.65 27.90 34.36
C PHE A 111 -7.18 26.45 34.03
N VAL A 112 -7.82 25.47 34.61
CA VAL A 112 -7.44 24.04 34.39
C VAL A 112 -7.61 23.66 32.92
N GLY A 113 -8.71 24.03 32.27
CA GLY A 113 -8.93 23.78 30.87
C GLY A 113 -7.85 24.44 29.99
N ARG A 114 -7.56 25.70 30.25
CA ARG A 114 -6.54 26.46 29.49
C ARG A 114 -5.12 25.94 29.71
N LEU A 115 -4.77 25.62 30.96
CA LEU A 115 -3.45 25.03 31.29
C LEU A 115 -3.26 23.69 30.57
N PHE A 116 -4.27 22.83 30.58
CA PHE A 116 -4.18 21.55 29.94
C PHE A 116 -4.05 21.69 28.42
N LEU A 117 -4.89 22.50 27.76
CA LEU A 117 -4.85 22.70 26.31
C LEU A 117 -3.49 23.27 25.87
N SER A 118 -3.01 24.31 26.56
CA SER A 118 -1.70 24.93 26.24
C SER A 118 -0.54 23.97 26.44
N ALA A 119 -0.57 23.09 27.47
CA ALA A 119 0.44 22.08 27.70
C ALA A 119 0.44 21.01 26.59
N MET A 120 -0.74 20.52 26.20
CA MET A 120 -0.87 19.54 25.12
C MET A 120 -0.37 20.10 23.78
N LEU A 121 -0.68 21.36 23.49
CA LEU A 121 -0.21 22.04 22.30
C LEU A 121 1.32 22.21 22.30
N ALA A 122 1.90 22.65 23.44
CA ALA A 122 3.36 22.79 23.60
C ALA A 122 4.06 21.43 23.41
N ILE A 123 3.56 20.36 24.03
CA ILE A 123 4.09 19.00 23.86
C ILE A 123 4.01 18.56 22.39
N ALA A 124 2.87 18.78 21.73
CA ALA A 124 2.69 18.42 20.33
C ALA A 124 3.73 19.14 19.45
N ILE A 125 3.88 20.46 19.61
CA ILE A 125 4.81 21.28 18.81
C ILE A 125 6.27 20.90 19.11
N VAL A 126 6.67 20.79 20.37
CA VAL A 126 8.06 20.48 20.73
C VAL A 126 8.48 19.08 20.31
N LYS A 127 7.60 18.09 20.48
CA LYS A 127 7.96 16.66 20.31
C LYS A 127 7.77 16.12 18.91
N TYR A 128 6.72 16.54 18.22
CA TYR A 128 6.31 15.88 16.95
C TYR A 128 6.60 16.69 15.69
N THR A 129 7.03 17.94 15.79
CA THR A 129 7.35 18.77 14.62
C THR A 129 8.71 18.44 13.99
N SER A 130 9.66 17.92 14.75
CA SER A 130 10.93 17.42 14.19
C SER A 130 10.76 16.27 13.19
N PHE A 131 9.65 15.55 13.26
CA PHE A 131 9.33 14.46 12.32
C PHE A 131 8.79 14.97 10.98
N LEU A 132 8.19 16.16 10.93
CA LEU A 132 7.64 16.77 9.71
C LEU A 132 8.71 17.28 8.74
N SER A 133 9.90 17.62 9.23
CA SER A 133 11.02 18.11 8.41
C SER A 133 11.76 16.98 7.66
N ILE A 134 11.61 15.72 8.07
CA ILE A 134 12.35 14.56 7.50
C ILE A 134 11.60 13.94 6.30
N ASN A 135 10.29 14.08 6.21
CA ASN A 135 9.46 13.40 5.19
C ASN A 135 9.39 14.10 3.81
N SER A 136 10.22 15.10 3.53
CA SER A 136 10.26 15.75 2.21
C SER A 136 11.10 15.00 1.14
N ASN A 137 11.76 13.89 1.47
CA ASN A 137 12.59 13.11 0.53
C ASN A 137 11.90 11.84 0.04
N THR A 138 11.54 11.85 -1.21
CA THR A 138 10.64 10.99 -2.00
C THR A 138 11.16 9.57 -2.34
N GLN A 139 12.00 8.90 -1.56
CA GLN A 139 12.56 7.58 -1.94
C GLN A 139 12.18 6.37 -1.07
N GLN A 140 11.24 6.50 -0.14
CA GLN A 140 10.86 5.41 0.78
C GLN A 140 9.42 4.88 0.64
N GLN A 141 8.75 5.09 -0.47
CA GLN A 141 7.32 4.73 -0.62
C GLN A 141 7.00 3.22 -0.69
N GLN A 142 7.95 2.34 -0.87
CA GLN A 142 7.68 0.88 -1.02
C GLN A 142 7.81 0.04 0.25
N GLN A 143 8.42 0.54 1.32
CA GLN A 143 8.41 -0.13 2.63
C GLN A 143 7.21 0.22 3.51
N ILE A 144 6.41 1.19 3.09
CA ILE A 144 5.37 1.85 3.90
C ILE A 144 4.10 1.00 4.09
N SER A 145 3.75 0.09 3.20
CA SER A 145 2.43 -0.60 3.27
C SER A 145 2.31 -1.63 4.40
N SER A 146 3.37 -2.31 4.78
CA SER A 146 3.37 -3.24 5.92
C SER A 146 3.57 -2.54 7.27
N GLU A 147 4.27 -1.39 7.28
CA GLU A 147 4.46 -0.55 8.47
C GLU A 147 3.18 0.23 8.82
N ILE A 148 2.40 0.68 7.83
CA ILE A 148 1.15 1.45 8.03
C ILE A 148 0.13 0.66 8.87
N ASN A 149 -0.06 -0.64 8.63
CA ASN A 149 -1.00 -1.44 9.42
C ASN A 149 -0.55 -1.63 10.87
N ASN A 150 0.75 -1.75 11.11
CA ASN A 150 1.31 -1.90 12.44
C ASN A 150 1.34 -0.54 13.20
N GLU A 151 1.52 0.57 12.50
CA GLU A 151 1.44 1.92 13.06
C GLU A 151 0.01 2.34 13.40
N ASN A 152 -0.98 2.01 12.57
CA ASN A 152 -2.40 2.27 12.85
C ASN A 152 -2.89 1.52 14.10
N TYR A 153 -2.44 0.28 14.31
CA TYR A 153 -2.74 -0.48 15.52
C TYR A 153 -2.06 0.12 16.77
N LYS A 154 -0.82 0.58 16.67
CA LYS A 154 -0.12 1.31 17.75
C LYS A 154 -0.78 2.65 18.05
N LEU A 155 -1.27 3.35 17.01
CA LEU A 155 -1.98 4.62 17.16
C LEU A 155 -3.31 4.44 17.92
N SER A 156 -4.08 3.39 17.61
CA SER A 156 -5.34 3.09 18.29
C SER A 156 -5.15 2.72 19.76
N ARG A 157 -4.12 1.96 20.12
CA ARG A 157 -3.76 1.66 21.51
C ARG A 157 -3.31 2.89 22.30
N LEU A 158 -2.53 3.75 21.65
CA LEU A 158 -2.09 5.02 22.22
C LEU A 158 -3.30 5.92 22.51
N LEU A 159 -4.23 6.00 21.58
CA LEU A 159 -5.47 6.75 21.74
C LEU A 159 -6.31 6.24 22.92
N LEU A 160 -6.44 4.94 23.07
CA LEU A 160 -7.16 4.32 24.20
C LEU A 160 -6.50 4.66 25.54
N LEU A 161 -5.17 4.56 25.62
CA LEU A 161 -4.42 4.90 26.82
C LEU A 161 -4.59 6.38 27.19
N TYR A 162 -4.53 7.28 26.21
CA TYR A 162 -4.76 8.71 26.46
C TYR A 162 -6.21 9.00 26.86
N LEU A 163 -7.20 8.34 26.28
CA LEU A 163 -8.60 8.47 26.71
C LEU A 163 -8.80 8.08 28.19
N ILE A 164 -8.16 7.00 28.64
CA ILE A 164 -8.21 6.59 30.04
C ILE A 164 -7.55 7.64 30.95
N ILE A 165 -6.36 8.11 30.61
CA ILE A 165 -5.63 9.15 31.39
C ILE A 165 -6.47 10.43 31.45
N VAL A 166 -7.06 10.82 30.33
CA VAL A 166 -7.92 11.99 30.19
C VAL A 166 -9.15 11.91 31.07
N THR A 167 -9.88 10.78 31.02
CA THR A 167 -11.08 10.57 31.82
C THR A 167 -10.75 10.62 33.33
N LEU A 168 -9.64 10.02 33.70
CA LEU A 168 -9.17 10.05 35.09
C LEU A 168 -8.83 11.48 35.53
N PHE A 169 -8.10 12.24 34.69
CA PHE A 169 -7.73 13.63 34.96
C PHE A 169 -8.96 14.52 35.08
N VAL A 170 -9.91 14.45 34.14
CA VAL A 170 -11.15 15.23 34.18
C VAL A 170 -11.97 14.91 35.44
N SER A 171 -12.04 13.61 35.80
CA SER A 171 -12.75 13.20 37.02
C SER A 171 -12.11 13.76 38.29
N ILE A 172 -10.77 13.77 38.39
CA ILE A 172 -10.06 14.36 39.53
C ILE A 172 -10.30 15.88 39.58
N VAL A 173 -10.21 16.58 38.44
CA VAL A 173 -10.47 18.03 38.36
C VAL A 173 -11.90 18.35 38.76
N ALA A 174 -12.86 17.60 38.23
CA ALA A 174 -14.27 17.78 38.51
C ALA A 174 -14.57 17.64 40.01
N VAL A 175 -14.05 16.58 40.62
CA VAL A 175 -14.24 16.33 42.05
C VAL A 175 -13.52 17.39 42.90
N SER A 176 -12.27 17.73 42.57
CA SER A 176 -11.50 18.68 43.35
C SER A 176 -12.07 20.11 43.29
N SER A 177 -12.58 20.57 42.13
CA SER A 177 -13.12 21.93 41.98
C SER A 177 -14.45 22.15 42.73
N LEU A 178 -15.14 21.08 43.14
CA LEU A 178 -16.36 21.17 43.95
C LEU A 178 -16.03 21.42 45.46
N PHE A 179 -14.87 20.97 45.93
CA PHE A 179 -14.55 20.94 47.36
C PHE A 179 -13.35 21.76 47.75
N VAL A 180 -12.47 22.07 46.83
CA VAL A 180 -11.21 22.80 47.07
C VAL A 180 -11.26 24.17 46.45
N VAL A 181 -11.09 25.21 47.26
CA VAL A 181 -10.93 26.58 46.80
C VAL A 181 -9.44 26.88 46.69
N PHE A 182 -8.94 27.11 45.46
CA PHE A 182 -7.55 27.53 45.28
C PHE A 182 -7.32 28.95 45.83
N PRO A 183 -6.26 29.18 46.63
CA PRO A 183 -6.12 30.38 47.45
C PRO A 183 -5.84 31.69 46.68
N PHE A 184 -5.71 31.65 45.35
CA PHE A 184 -5.26 32.82 44.56
C PHE A 184 -6.13 33.13 43.35
N SER A 185 -7.43 32.99 43.46
CA SER A 185 -8.33 33.15 42.28
C SER A 185 -8.43 34.61 41.78
N VAL A 186 -8.39 35.61 42.62
CA VAL A 186 -8.41 37.04 42.25
C VAL A 186 -7.63 37.83 43.31
N THR A 187 -6.73 38.76 42.89
CA THR A 187 -5.97 39.63 43.77
C THR A 187 -6.40 41.09 43.56
N ASP A 188 -6.82 41.76 44.62
CA ASP A 188 -7.29 43.16 44.59
C ASP A 188 -6.15 44.17 44.60
N ASN A 189 -4.92 43.76 44.97
CA ASN A 189 -3.79 44.67 45.27
C ASN A 189 -2.79 44.86 44.12
N ILE A 190 -2.97 44.23 42.99
CA ILE A 190 -2.05 44.27 41.84
C ILE A 190 -2.85 44.53 40.56
N PRO A 191 -2.32 45.28 39.56
CA PRO A 191 -2.98 45.52 38.29
C PRO A 191 -3.34 44.24 37.52
N LEU A 192 -2.58 43.15 37.72
CA LEU A 192 -2.90 41.80 37.25
C LEU A 192 -3.77 41.11 38.30
N HIS A 193 -5.08 41.14 38.09
CA HIS A 193 -6.02 40.56 39.04
C HIS A 193 -6.00 39.03 39.07
N ARG A 194 -5.59 38.35 37.95
CA ARG A 194 -5.50 36.89 37.81
C ARG A 194 -4.09 36.46 37.39
N PRO A 195 -3.09 36.50 38.27
CA PRO A 195 -1.69 36.23 37.92
C PRO A 195 -1.43 34.76 37.49
N TYR A 196 -2.28 33.82 37.87
CA TYR A 196 -2.17 32.44 37.48
C TYR A 196 -2.40 32.19 35.96
N GLU A 197 -3.05 33.12 35.24
CA GLU A 197 -3.22 33.05 33.78
C GLU A 197 -1.88 33.19 33.01
N LEU A 198 -0.81 33.64 33.72
CA LEU A 198 0.54 33.69 33.15
C LEU A 198 1.12 32.30 32.86
N PHE A 199 0.65 31.21 33.53
CA PHE A 199 1.14 29.85 33.24
C PHE A 199 0.68 29.35 31.87
N PRO A 200 -0.61 29.33 31.52
CA PRO A 200 -1.05 29.02 30.16
C PRO A 200 -0.45 29.96 29.12
N LEU A 201 -0.33 31.26 29.42
CA LEU A 201 0.31 32.25 28.54
C LEU A 201 1.74 31.84 28.19
N ALA A 202 2.55 31.46 29.20
CA ALA A 202 3.93 31.03 28.98
C ALA A 202 4.00 29.78 28.07
N LEU A 203 3.10 28.82 28.23
CA LEU A 203 3.02 27.62 27.38
C LEU A 203 2.62 27.96 25.94
N PHE A 204 1.69 28.87 25.70
CA PHE A 204 1.37 29.35 24.38
C PHE A 204 2.55 30.10 23.73
N LEU A 205 3.28 30.92 24.47
CA LEU A 205 4.50 31.58 23.97
C LEU A 205 5.60 30.56 23.62
N ILE A 206 5.79 29.54 24.45
CA ILE A 206 6.71 28.42 24.17
C ILE A 206 6.28 27.73 22.89
N SER A 207 4.98 27.45 22.71
CA SER A 207 4.42 26.85 21.51
C SER A 207 4.73 27.69 20.27
N LEU A 208 4.53 28.99 20.32
CA LEU A 208 4.81 29.92 19.23
C LEU A 208 6.32 29.98 18.90
N TYR A 209 7.18 30.03 19.93
CA TYR A 209 8.63 29.98 19.76
C TYR A 209 9.12 28.73 19.07
N TYR A 210 8.67 27.54 19.50
CA TYR A 210 9.06 26.28 18.87
C TYR A 210 8.44 26.10 17.50
N PHE A 211 7.25 26.65 17.26
CA PHE A 211 6.65 26.68 15.93
C PHE A 211 7.53 27.45 14.93
N TYR A 212 8.08 28.58 15.37
CA TYR A 212 9.07 29.36 14.60
C TYR A 212 10.40 28.63 14.48
N LYS A 213 10.98 28.16 15.60
CA LYS A 213 12.29 27.48 15.63
C LYS A 213 12.34 26.23 14.75
N ASN A 214 11.27 25.46 14.71
CA ASN A 214 11.16 24.23 13.92
C ASN A 214 10.69 24.50 12.49
N GLU A 215 10.61 25.75 12.06
CA GLU A 215 10.26 26.18 10.70
C GLU A 215 8.92 25.64 10.19
N ILE A 216 7.97 25.32 11.08
CA ILE A 216 6.66 24.74 10.73
C ILE A 216 5.87 25.68 9.82
N TYR A 217 6.05 26.97 9.95
CA TYR A 217 5.42 28.01 9.12
C TYR A 217 5.79 27.94 7.63
N LYS A 218 6.91 27.25 7.28
CA LYS A 218 7.31 27.01 5.90
C LYS A 218 6.47 25.93 5.21
N ASN A 219 5.70 25.17 5.98
CA ASN A 219 4.80 24.17 5.43
C ASN A 219 3.67 24.86 4.64
N LYS A 220 3.46 24.40 3.40
CA LYS A 220 2.44 24.96 2.49
C LYS A 220 1.00 24.60 2.87
N ASP A 221 0.81 23.75 3.89
CA ASP A 221 -0.53 23.39 4.35
C ASP A 221 -1.12 24.54 5.18
N ILE A 222 -2.24 25.07 4.73
CA ILE A 222 -2.96 26.21 5.36
C ILE A 222 -3.38 25.91 6.80
N PHE A 223 -3.46 24.62 7.17
CA PHE A 223 -3.68 24.17 8.53
C PHE A 223 -2.73 24.81 9.54
N TYR A 224 -1.44 24.83 9.24
CA TYR A 224 -0.43 25.41 10.14
C TYR A 224 -0.56 26.92 10.26
N THR A 225 -1.01 27.60 9.20
CA THR A 225 -1.31 29.03 9.25
C THR A 225 -2.49 29.31 10.20
N GLY A 226 -3.57 28.54 10.08
CA GLY A 226 -4.72 28.64 10.98
C GLY A 226 -4.34 28.41 12.44
N LEU A 227 -3.50 27.40 12.70
CA LEU A 227 -3.03 27.05 14.03
C LEU A 227 -2.19 28.20 14.66
N VAL A 228 -1.27 28.81 13.89
CA VAL A 228 -0.47 29.94 14.40
C VAL A 228 -1.35 31.12 14.77
N ILE A 229 -2.27 31.50 13.92
CA ILE A 229 -3.19 32.61 14.19
C ILE A 229 -4.04 32.29 15.44
N SER A 230 -4.54 31.06 15.57
CA SER A 230 -5.26 30.62 16.77
C SER A 230 -4.44 30.77 18.04
N ILE A 231 -3.16 30.34 18.02
CA ILE A 231 -2.23 30.53 19.18
C ILE A 231 -2.08 32.01 19.55
N VAL A 232 -2.00 32.89 18.55
CA VAL A 232 -1.92 34.35 18.82
C VAL A 232 -3.18 34.85 19.53
N PHE A 233 -4.37 34.41 19.11
CA PHE A 233 -5.63 34.72 19.78
C PHE A 233 -5.67 34.18 21.22
N ASP A 234 -5.20 32.94 21.44
CA ASP A 234 -5.09 32.36 22.78
C ASP A 234 -4.14 33.16 23.68
N ILE A 235 -2.97 33.62 23.18
CA ILE A 235 -2.04 34.48 23.90
C ILE A 235 -2.73 35.77 24.37
N PHE A 236 -3.40 36.47 23.46
CA PHE A 236 -4.11 37.70 23.81
C PHE A 236 -5.31 37.42 24.73
N GLY A 237 -5.99 36.33 24.58
CA GLY A 237 -7.06 35.88 25.49
C GLY A 237 -6.55 35.72 26.93
N GLN A 238 -5.36 35.11 27.12
CA GLN A 238 -4.74 34.99 28.45
C GLN A 238 -4.30 36.33 29.02
N ILE A 239 -3.70 37.18 28.19
CA ILE A 239 -3.32 38.53 28.59
C ILE A 239 -4.54 39.31 29.08
N VAL A 240 -5.60 39.36 28.28
CA VAL A 240 -6.84 40.08 28.61
C VAL A 240 -7.49 39.51 29.87
N MET A 241 -7.59 38.15 30.00
CA MET A 241 -8.15 37.50 31.18
C MET A 241 -7.39 37.85 32.45
N SER A 242 -6.07 38.03 32.38
CA SER A 242 -5.25 38.39 33.54
C SER A 242 -5.60 39.75 34.16
N PHE A 243 -6.22 40.67 33.42
CA PHE A 243 -6.72 41.96 33.89
C PHE A 243 -8.16 41.92 34.43
N SER A 244 -8.89 40.83 34.31
CA SER A 244 -10.27 40.72 34.80
C SER A 244 -10.32 40.73 36.31
N ALA A 245 -10.90 41.80 36.88
CA ALA A 245 -11.03 42.00 38.33
C ALA A 245 -12.29 41.36 38.90
N GLN A 246 -13.35 41.25 38.10
CA GLN A 246 -14.64 40.71 38.51
C GLN A 246 -15.15 39.70 37.47
N HIS A 247 -16.08 38.84 37.88
CA HIS A 247 -16.78 37.96 36.95
C HIS A 247 -17.68 38.80 36.05
N PHE A 248 -17.75 38.41 34.77
CA PHE A 248 -18.60 39.06 33.77
C PHE A 248 -18.26 40.51 33.43
N ASP A 249 -17.03 40.99 33.83
CA ASP A 249 -16.52 42.30 33.41
C ASP A 249 -16.08 42.29 31.92
N THR A 250 -15.69 43.43 31.41
CA THR A 250 -15.28 43.61 30.01
C THR A 250 -14.11 42.70 29.64
N ALA A 251 -13.08 42.60 30.49
CA ALA A 251 -11.89 41.77 30.24
C ALA A 251 -12.26 40.29 30.20
N PHE A 252 -13.10 39.85 31.13
CA PHE A 252 -13.64 38.48 31.16
C PHE A 252 -14.36 38.13 29.87
N ASN A 253 -15.31 38.93 29.42
CA ASN A 253 -16.11 38.71 28.24
C ASN A 253 -15.26 38.71 26.95
N ILE A 254 -14.33 39.67 26.82
CA ILE A 254 -13.44 39.75 25.66
C ILE A 254 -12.51 38.53 25.60
N ALA A 255 -11.97 38.06 26.73
CA ALA A 255 -11.13 36.86 26.76
C ALA A 255 -11.84 35.61 26.24
N HIS A 256 -13.12 35.43 26.58
CA HIS A 256 -13.94 34.31 26.05
C HIS A 256 -14.16 34.46 24.55
N LEU A 257 -14.47 35.68 24.07
CA LEU A 257 -14.62 35.90 22.62
C LEU A 257 -13.32 35.65 21.84
N LEU A 258 -12.16 36.01 22.41
CA LEU A 258 -10.87 35.76 21.80
C LEU A 258 -10.59 34.25 21.71
N LYS A 259 -10.86 33.52 22.81
CA LYS A 259 -10.80 32.04 22.82
C LYS A 259 -11.62 31.44 21.69
N ASP A 260 -12.91 31.79 21.61
CA ASP A 260 -13.84 31.22 20.62
C ASP A 260 -13.47 31.62 19.21
N SER A 261 -12.99 32.86 18.99
CA SER A 261 -12.47 33.32 17.71
C SER A 261 -11.24 32.54 17.26
N GLY A 262 -10.30 32.26 18.18
CA GLY A 262 -9.13 31.41 17.94
C GLY A 262 -9.53 30.00 17.52
N TYR A 263 -10.49 29.40 18.19
CA TYR A 263 -11.04 28.09 17.84
C TYR A 263 -11.68 28.09 16.46
N PHE A 264 -12.47 29.11 16.15
CA PHE A 264 -13.12 29.25 14.85
C PHE A 264 -12.11 29.40 13.69
N ILE A 265 -11.05 30.18 13.88
CA ILE A 265 -9.96 30.33 12.91
C ILE A 265 -9.25 29.00 12.68
N ASN A 266 -9.07 28.23 13.74
CA ASN A 266 -8.48 26.90 13.65
C ASN A 266 -9.34 25.92 12.85
N ILE A 267 -10.69 25.95 13.03
CA ILE A 267 -11.63 25.18 12.21
C ILE A 267 -11.50 25.57 10.73
N ILE A 268 -11.45 26.87 10.43
CA ILE A 268 -11.29 27.35 9.05
C ILE A 268 -9.97 26.80 8.45
N GLY A 269 -8.86 26.87 9.20
CA GLY A 269 -7.56 26.33 8.76
C GLY A 269 -7.63 24.83 8.44
N LEU A 270 -8.27 24.04 9.32
CA LEU A 270 -8.48 22.60 9.11
C LEU A 270 -9.40 22.30 7.92
N ALA A 271 -10.50 23.04 7.78
CA ALA A 271 -11.43 22.85 6.68
C ALA A 271 -10.78 23.15 5.32
N LEU A 272 -10.06 24.28 5.21
CA LEU A 272 -9.34 24.64 3.99
C LEU A 272 -8.23 23.64 3.66
N SER A 273 -7.51 23.15 4.66
CA SER A 273 -6.50 22.10 4.50
C SER A 273 -7.13 20.81 3.96
N SER A 274 -8.28 20.41 4.50
CA SER A 274 -9.01 19.22 4.03
C SER A 274 -9.48 19.37 2.57
N ILE A 275 -9.96 20.54 2.20
CA ILE A 275 -10.34 20.83 0.81
C ILE A 275 -9.12 20.74 -0.12
N GLN A 276 -7.99 21.35 0.25
CA GLN A 276 -6.75 21.28 -0.54
C GLN A 276 -6.25 19.84 -0.69
N TYR A 277 -6.32 19.06 0.37
CA TYR A 277 -5.95 17.64 0.32
C TYR A 277 -6.83 16.85 -0.65
N ASN A 278 -8.15 17.04 -0.58
CA ASN A 278 -9.10 16.37 -1.47
C ASN A 278 -8.90 16.74 -2.94
N ILE A 279 -8.59 18.02 -3.23
CA ILE A 279 -8.28 18.46 -4.61
C ILE A 279 -7.03 17.74 -5.13
N ARG A 280 -5.92 17.74 -4.36
CA ARG A 280 -4.67 17.05 -4.76
C ARG A 280 -4.87 15.54 -4.94
N LEU A 281 -5.69 14.92 -4.08
CA LEU A 281 -5.99 13.50 -4.18
C LEU A 281 -6.75 13.18 -5.47
N ARG A 282 -7.73 14.03 -5.86
CA ARG A 282 -8.46 13.88 -7.13
C ARG A 282 -7.53 14.01 -8.33
N GLU A 283 -6.69 15.04 -8.37
CA GLU A 283 -5.71 15.25 -9.43
C GLU A 283 -4.74 14.05 -9.56
N SER A 284 -4.24 13.54 -8.43
CA SER A 284 -3.36 12.37 -8.42
C SER A 284 -4.05 11.12 -8.94
N ASN A 285 -5.30 10.89 -8.55
CA ASN A 285 -6.10 9.74 -9.02
C ASN A 285 -6.41 9.83 -10.51
N GLU A 286 -6.67 11.03 -11.03
CA GLU A 286 -6.88 11.26 -12.47
C GLU A 286 -5.60 10.93 -13.28
N ILE A 287 -4.44 11.44 -12.85
CA ILE A 287 -3.15 11.13 -13.47
C ILE A 287 -2.88 9.61 -13.45
N LEU A 288 -3.11 8.96 -12.32
CA LEU A 288 -2.93 7.52 -12.17
C LEU A 288 -3.85 6.73 -13.13
N SER A 289 -5.10 7.15 -13.24
CA SER A 289 -6.08 6.55 -14.17
C SER A 289 -5.61 6.65 -15.62
N ILE A 290 -5.11 7.83 -16.05
CA ILE A 290 -4.58 8.04 -17.39
C ILE A 290 -3.34 7.16 -17.65
N GLN A 291 -2.44 7.07 -16.67
CA GLN A 291 -1.26 6.21 -16.80
C GLN A 291 -1.64 4.73 -16.90
N TYR A 292 -2.58 4.28 -16.10
CA TYR A 292 -3.08 2.91 -16.15
C TYR A 292 -3.69 2.56 -17.51
N GLN A 293 -4.50 3.48 -18.09
CA GLN A 293 -5.07 3.28 -19.42
C GLN A 293 -3.97 3.19 -20.51
N LYS A 294 -2.95 4.05 -20.46
CA LYS A 294 -1.83 4.00 -21.41
C LYS A 294 -1.04 2.68 -21.33
N VAL A 295 -0.81 2.17 -20.12
CA VAL A 295 -0.15 0.86 -19.92
C VAL A 295 -0.98 -0.23 -20.55
N LYS A 296 -2.29 -0.27 -20.25
CA LYS A 296 -3.23 -1.27 -20.79
C LYS A 296 -3.31 -1.24 -22.33
N GLU A 297 -3.34 -0.06 -22.93
CA GLU A 297 -3.32 0.09 -24.40
C GLU A 297 -2.01 -0.40 -24.99
N SER A 298 -0.87 -0.10 -24.35
CA SER A 298 0.45 -0.56 -24.79
C SER A 298 0.57 -2.09 -24.72
N GLU A 299 0.04 -2.72 -23.65
CA GLU A 299 -0.01 -4.19 -23.54
C GLU A 299 -0.85 -4.79 -24.67
N LYS A 300 -2.04 -4.26 -24.92
CA LYS A 300 -2.91 -4.72 -26.01
C LYS A 300 -2.24 -4.60 -27.38
N MET A 301 -1.61 -3.48 -27.67
CA MET A 301 -0.89 -3.29 -28.95
C MET A 301 0.29 -4.25 -29.09
N LYS A 302 1.00 -4.54 -28.00
CA LYS A 302 2.10 -5.52 -27.99
C LYS A 302 1.60 -6.92 -28.36
N ASP A 303 0.47 -7.35 -27.80
CA ASP A 303 -0.10 -8.68 -28.05
C ASP A 303 -0.64 -8.79 -29.48
N GLU A 304 -1.30 -7.75 -29.98
CA GLU A 304 -1.76 -7.67 -31.37
C GLU A 304 -0.58 -7.72 -32.35
N PHE A 305 0.49 -6.97 -32.10
CA PHE A 305 1.71 -6.99 -32.90
C PHE A 305 2.34 -8.39 -32.95
N ILE A 306 2.43 -9.08 -31.79
CA ILE A 306 3.00 -10.45 -31.72
C ILE A 306 2.14 -11.42 -32.57
N ASN A 307 0.82 -11.33 -32.47
CA ASN A 307 -0.11 -12.18 -33.23
C ASN A 307 0.03 -11.96 -34.73
N ILE A 308 0.06 -10.69 -35.18
CA ILE A 308 0.23 -10.35 -36.60
C ILE A 308 1.62 -10.80 -37.09
N ALA A 309 2.69 -10.49 -36.36
CA ALA A 309 4.05 -10.88 -36.74
C ALA A 309 4.21 -12.40 -36.85
N ALA A 310 3.64 -13.16 -35.93
CA ALA A 310 3.70 -14.63 -36.00
C ALA A 310 2.95 -15.17 -37.21
N HIS A 311 1.79 -14.60 -37.57
CA HIS A 311 1.04 -14.99 -38.76
C HIS A 311 1.81 -14.67 -40.04
N GLU A 312 2.34 -13.44 -40.15
CA GLU A 312 3.12 -13.00 -41.33
C GLU A 312 4.45 -13.74 -41.50
N LEU A 313 5.05 -14.25 -40.41
CA LEU A 313 6.22 -15.11 -40.47
C LEU A 313 5.87 -16.56 -40.85
N ARG A 314 4.73 -17.10 -40.43
CA ARG A 314 4.30 -18.47 -40.78
C ARG A 314 4.00 -18.62 -42.25
N THR A 315 3.41 -17.59 -42.85
CA THR A 315 2.97 -17.64 -44.28
C THR A 315 4.11 -17.91 -45.24
N PRO A 316 5.28 -17.26 -45.24
CA PRO A 316 6.39 -17.55 -46.16
C PRO A 316 7.15 -18.85 -45.82
N ILE A 317 7.09 -19.32 -44.60
CA ILE A 317 7.78 -20.55 -44.18
C ILE A 317 7.16 -21.79 -44.83
N GLN A 318 5.84 -21.85 -45.01
CA GLN A 318 5.17 -22.98 -45.62
C GLN A 318 5.59 -23.25 -47.08
N PRO A 319 5.65 -22.26 -47.98
CA PRO A 319 6.20 -22.45 -49.34
C PRO A 319 7.68 -22.88 -49.32
N ILE A 320 8.49 -22.32 -48.41
CA ILE A 320 9.93 -22.71 -48.29
C ILE A 320 10.03 -24.20 -47.98
N LEU A 321 9.29 -24.68 -46.98
CA LEU A 321 9.25 -26.12 -46.64
C LEU A 321 8.76 -26.98 -47.80
N GLY A 322 7.63 -26.61 -48.43
CA GLY A 322 7.05 -27.35 -49.53
C GLY A 322 7.95 -27.41 -50.77
N MET A 323 8.57 -26.31 -51.14
CA MET A 323 9.53 -26.27 -52.27
C MET A 323 10.79 -27.04 -51.98
N THR A 324 11.32 -26.97 -50.75
CA THR A 324 12.49 -27.74 -50.34
C THR A 324 12.23 -29.23 -50.37
N ASP A 325 11.05 -29.69 -49.90
CA ASP A 325 10.62 -31.11 -50.00
C ASP A 325 10.52 -31.58 -51.43
N ILE A 326 9.93 -30.76 -52.36
CA ILE A 326 9.82 -31.10 -53.78
C ILE A 326 11.21 -31.21 -54.44
N ILE A 327 12.10 -30.30 -54.16
CA ILE A 327 13.46 -30.29 -54.73
C ILE A 327 14.22 -31.49 -54.16
N TYR A 328 14.14 -31.76 -52.87
CA TYR A 328 14.75 -32.91 -52.19
C TYR A 328 14.36 -34.23 -52.83
N SER A 329 13.08 -34.40 -53.20
CA SER A 329 12.59 -35.62 -53.85
C SER A 329 13.03 -35.81 -55.31
N LYS A 330 13.45 -34.73 -56.01
CA LYS A 330 13.80 -34.74 -57.43
C LYS A 330 15.28 -34.81 -57.72
N ILE A 331 16.13 -34.36 -56.85
CA ILE A 331 17.60 -34.29 -56.99
C ILE A 331 18.22 -35.51 -56.35
N LYS A 332 19.25 -36.05 -56.99
CA LYS A 332 20.02 -37.23 -56.47
C LYS A 332 21.44 -36.84 -56.06
N ASP A 333 21.77 -35.54 -56.08
CA ASP A 333 23.10 -35.04 -55.72
C ASP A 333 23.20 -34.89 -54.21
N GLU A 334 24.20 -35.54 -53.62
CA GLU A 334 24.39 -35.67 -52.18
C GLU A 334 24.80 -34.32 -51.53
N GLU A 335 25.58 -33.48 -52.22
CA GLU A 335 26.00 -32.17 -51.78
C GLU A 335 24.79 -31.19 -51.73
N ILE A 336 23.89 -31.28 -52.71
CA ILE A 336 22.66 -30.51 -52.74
C ILE A 336 21.68 -30.98 -51.67
N HIS A 337 21.64 -32.27 -51.37
CA HIS A 337 20.83 -32.83 -50.28
C HIS A 337 21.28 -32.27 -48.93
N GLU A 338 22.58 -32.14 -48.64
CA GLU A 338 23.08 -31.53 -47.40
C GLU A 338 22.64 -30.05 -47.28
N LEU A 339 22.71 -29.28 -48.36
CA LEU A 339 22.23 -27.89 -48.37
C LEU A 339 20.72 -27.76 -48.14
N LEU A 340 19.94 -28.63 -48.77
CA LEU A 340 18.49 -28.71 -48.58
C LEU A 340 18.12 -29.09 -47.15
N ASP A 341 18.87 -30.00 -46.53
CA ASP A 341 18.67 -30.37 -45.12
C ASP A 341 18.95 -29.20 -44.17
N ILE A 342 19.93 -28.34 -44.49
CA ILE A 342 20.19 -27.12 -43.71
C ILE A 342 18.98 -26.16 -43.84
N ILE A 343 18.47 -25.94 -45.06
CA ILE A 343 17.31 -25.06 -45.32
C ILE A 343 16.09 -25.61 -44.57
N MET A 344 15.80 -26.89 -44.73
CA MET A 344 14.68 -27.58 -44.09
C MET A 344 14.72 -27.46 -42.55
N ARG A 345 15.88 -27.71 -41.95
CA ARG A 345 16.09 -27.58 -40.49
C ARG A 345 15.81 -26.17 -39.99
N ASN A 346 16.34 -25.17 -40.71
CA ASN A 346 16.13 -23.77 -40.31
C ASN A 346 14.67 -23.32 -40.51
N ALA A 347 14.02 -23.71 -41.59
CA ALA A 347 12.59 -23.42 -41.82
C ALA A 347 11.70 -24.11 -40.78
N LYS A 348 11.94 -25.37 -40.42
CA LYS A 348 11.25 -26.07 -39.31
C LYS A 348 11.48 -25.41 -37.96
N ARG A 349 12.73 -24.92 -37.70
CA ARG A 349 13.05 -24.19 -36.47
C ARG A 349 12.27 -22.87 -36.41
N LEU A 350 12.21 -22.12 -37.50
CA LEU A 350 11.47 -20.84 -37.56
C LEU A 350 9.98 -21.04 -37.40
N LYS A 351 9.39 -22.07 -38.05
CA LYS A 351 7.99 -22.46 -37.86
C LYS A 351 7.69 -22.73 -36.39
N ARG A 352 8.52 -23.52 -35.70
CA ARG A 352 8.33 -23.86 -34.28
C ARG A 352 8.43 -22.61 -33.39
N LEU A 353 9.31 -21.65 -33.72
CA LEU A 353 9.42 -20.39 -33.00
C LEU A 353 8.14 -19.55 -33.12
N THR A 354 7.57 -19.43 -34.32
CA THR A 354 6.33 -18.69 -34.56
C THR A 354 5.12 -19.34 -33.88
N ASP A 355 5.05 -20.67 -33.91
CA ASP A 355 3.97 -21.42 -33.22
C ASP A 355 4.07 -21.27 -31.70
N ASN A 356 5.27 -21.34 -31.14
CA ASN A 356 5.49 -21.09 -29.71
C ASN A 356 5.12 -19.65 -29.29
N LEU A 357 5.41 -18.67 -30.14
CA LEU A 357 5.08 -17.27 -29.88
C LEU A 357 3.56 -17.05 -29.82
N LEU A 358 2.82 -17.68 -30.74
CA LEU A 358 1.35 -17.67 -30.73
C LEU A 358 0.75 -18.40 -29.51
N ASP A 359 1.35 -19.53 -29.11
CA ASP A 359 0.90 -20.22 -27.90
C ASP A 359 1.09 -19.35 -26.65
N ILE A 360 2.20 -18.60 -26.54
CA ILE A 360 2.45 -17.69 -25.42
C ILE A 360 1.39 -16.59 -25.37
N THR A 361 1.06 -15.95 -26.50
CA THR A 361 0.03 -14.91 -26.51
C THR A 361 -1.32 -15.45 -26.07
N LYS A 362 -1.71 -16.65 -26.54
CA LYS A 362 -2.95 -17.30 -26.11
C LYS A 362 -2.97 -17.65 -24.62
N ILE A 363 -1.82 -18.02 -24.06
CA ILE A 363 -1.65 -18.30 -22.63
C ILE A 363 -1.77 -16.99 -21.81
N GLU A 364 -1.08 -15.91 -22.24
CA GLU A 364 -1.12 -14.62 -21.57
C GLU A 364 -2.52 -14.00 -21.57
N ASP A 365 -3.23 -14.09 -22.69
CA ASP A 365 -4.61 -13.63 -22.83
C ASP A 365 -5.64 -14.53 -22.13
N GLN A 366 -5.21 -15.59 -21.44
CA GLN A 366 -6.09 -16.64 -20.87
C GLN A 366 -7.07 -17.23 -21.90
N SER A 367 -6.73 -17.15 -23.17
CA SER A 367 -7.55 -17.59 -24.30
C SER A 367 -7.21 -19.00 -24.80
N LEU A 368 -6.37 -19.74 -24.07
CA LEU A 368 -6.01 -21.11 -24.39
C LEU A 368 -7.24 -22.02 -24.19
N MET A 369 -8.02 -22.22 -25.26
CA MET A 369 -9.16 -23.14 -25.26
C MET A 369 -8.69 -24.55 -25.56
N LEU A 370 -8.94 -25.50 -24.65
CA LEU A 370 -8.63 -26.92 -24.84
C LEU A 370 -9.78 -27.63 -25.54
N LYS A 371 -9.45 -28.41 -26.57
CA LYS A 371 -10.39 -29.34 -27.24
C LYS A 371 -10.29 -30.69 -26.58
N LYS A 372 -10.93 -30.86 -25.41
CA LYS A 372 -10.85 -32.10 -24.64
C LYS A 372 -11.66 -33.21 -25.31
N GLU A 373 -11.04 -34.39 -25.46
CA GLU A 373 -11.64 -35.62 -25.92
C GLU A 373 -11.20 -36.81 -25.07
N LYS A 374 -11.95 -37.89 -25.08
CA LYS A 374 -11.58 -39.12 -24.36
C LYS A 374 -10.73 -40.01 -25.27
N PHE A 375 -9.53 -40.33 -24.83
CA PHE A 375 -8.61 -41.21 -25.55
C PHE A 375 -7.73 -42.03 -24.61
N ASN A 376 -7.11 -43.09 -25.15
CA ASN A 376 -6.15 -43.90 -24.41
C ASN A 376 -4.77 -43.25 -24.43
N LEU A 377 -4.25 -42.89 -23.26
CA LEU A 377 -2.93 -42.21 -23.09
C LEU A 377 -1.79 -43.13 -23.56
N ASN A 378 -1.85 -44.45 -23.32
CA ASN A 378 -0.82 -45.40 -23.75
C ASN A 378 -0.68 -45.42 -25.27
N VAL A 379 -1.82 -45.30 -26.00
CA VAL A 379 -1.82 -45.21 -27.46
C VAL A 379 -1.14 -43.94 -27.94
N LEU A 380 -1.49 -42.78 -27.37
CA LEU A 380 -0.85 -41.51 -27.71
C LEU A 380 0.66 -41.55 -27.51
N VAL A 381 1.11 -42.03 -26.34
CA VAL A 381 2.54 -42.14 -26.03
C VAL A 381 3.25 -43.08 -27.01
N SER A 382 2.63 -44.26 -27.33
CA SER A 382 3.18 -45.21 -28.29
C SER A 382 3.29 -44.65 -29.70
N GLU A 383 2.32 -43.86 -30.16
CA GLU A 383 2.34 -43.19 -31.47
C GLU A 383 3.47 -42.19 -31.57
N VAL A 384 3.60 -41.28 -30.57
CA VAL A 384 4.67 -40.29 -30.53
C VAL A 384 6.05 -40.95 -30.51
N LEU A 385 6.25 -41.99 -29.71
CA LEU A 385 7.50 -42.74 -29.65
C LEU A 385 7.83 -43.45 -30.96
N LYS A 386 6.85 -44.03 -31.64
CA LYS A 386 7.04 -44.68 -32.94
C LYS A 386 7.53 -43.68 -33.99
N ASP A 387 7.02 -42.46 -33.98
CA ASP A 387 7.48 -41.39 -34.87
C ASP A 387 8.95 -41.02 -34.64
N TYR A 388 9.39 -40.99 -33.39
CA TYR A 388 10.81 -40.76 -33.04
C TYR A 388 11.69 -41.94 -33.47
N LEU A 389 11.31 -43.16 -33.21
CA LEU A 389 12.06 -44.37 -33.60
C LEU A 389 12.17 -44.48 -35.13
N ASN A 390 11.12 -44.15 -35.88
CA ASN A 390 11.16 -44.15 -37.34
C ASN A 390 12.08 -43.12 -37.96
N LYS A 391 12.16 -41.90 -37.36
CA LYS A 391 13.06 -40.81 -37.80
C LYS A 391 14.53 -41.11 -37.52
N GLN A 392 14.81 -41.98 -36.55
CA GLN A 392 16.20 -42.28 -36.10
C GLN A 392 16.71 -43.65 -36.51
N LYS A 393 16.05 -44.36 -37.41
CA LYS A 393 16.46 -45.71 -37.91
C LYS A 393 17.94 -45.79 -38.36
N ASN A 394 18.59 -44.67 -38.65
CA ASN A 394 19.99 -44.62 -39.08
C ASN A 394 20.99 -44.25 -37.94
N GLN A 395 20.53 -44.03 -36.72
CA GLN A 395 21.41 -43.69 -35.58
C GLN A 395 21.39 -44.86 -34.56
N GLN A 396 22.41 -45.72 -34.63
CA GLN A 396 22.56 -46.95 -33.81
C GLN A 396 22.73 -46.72 -32.30
N LYS A 397 22.57 -45.51 -31.79
CA LYS A 397 22.89 -45.15 -30.39
C LYS A 397 21.72 -44.73 -29.50
N LEU A 398 20.48 -44.76 -30.00
CA LEU A 398 19.32 -44.40 -29.21
C LEU A 398 18.53 -45.60 -28.75
N GLU A 399 18.36 -45.75 -27.45
CA GLU A 399 17.48 -46.74 -26.82
C GLU A 399 16.37 -46.02 -26.07
N ILE A 400 15.08 -46.35 -26.42
CA ILE A 400 13.90 -45.82 -25.71
C ILE A 400 13.25 -47.02 -25.03
N VAL A 401 13.21 -46.98 -23.70
CA VAL A 401 12.55 -47.96 -22.86
C VAL A 401 11.21 -47.42 -22.40
N CYS A 402 10.15 -48.17 -22.66
CA CYS A 402 8.81 -47.83 -22.20
C CYS A 402 8.39 -48.81 -21.11
N ASP A 403 8.05 -48.28 -19.95
CA ASP A 403 7.49 -49.05 -18.84
C ASP A 403 6.06 -48.56 -18.56
N PHE A 404 5.10 -49.36 -19.04
CA PHE A 404 3.71 -49.17 -18.67
C PHE A 404 3.41 -50.08 -17.48
N LYS A 405 3.58 -49.54 -16.26
CA LYS A 405 3.39 -50.30 -15.00
C LYS A 405 2.02 -50.89 -14.81
N HIS A 406 1.04 -50.47 -15.63
CA HIS A 406 -0.31 -51.02 -15.66
C HIS A 406 -0.63 -51.44 -17.08
N THR A 407 -0.98 -52.72 -17.27
CA THR A 407 -1.43 -53.26 -18.55
C THR A 407 -2.83 -52.79 -18.97
N GLU A 408 -3.52 -52.04 -18.08
CA GLU A 408 -4.86 -51.52 -18.35
C GLU A 408 -4.80 -50.22 -19.18
N ASP A 409 -5.79 -50.05 -20.03
CA ASP A 409 -6.01 -48.84 -20.82
C ASP A 409 -6.26 -47.63 -19.93
N ILE A 410 -5.37 -46.61 -19.97
CA ILE A 410 -5.54 -45.37 -19.23
C ILE A 410 -6.31 -44.38 -20.10
N ILE A 411 -7.60 -44.26 -19.84
CA ILE A 411 -8.46 -43.30 -20.54
C ILE A 411 -8.40 -41.95 -19.83
N VAL A 412 -8.01 -40.90 -20.54
CA VAL A 412 -7.99 -39.51 -20.07
C VAL A 412 -8.93 -38.63 -20.88
N GLU A 413 -9.47 -37.56 -20.28
CA GLU A 413 -10.24 -36.53 -20.97
C GLU A 413 -9.37 -35.29 -21.11
N ALA A 414 -8.73 -35.13 -22.27
CA ALA A 414 -7.71 -34.11 -22.50
C ALA A 414 -7.67 -33.66 -23.97
N ASP A 415 -6.96 -32.58 -24.23
CA ASP A 415 -6.63 -32.15 -25.60
C ASP A 415 -5.44 -32.98 -26.11
N ARG A 416 -5.74 -33.92 -27.02
CA ARG A 416 -4.78 -34.89 -27.53
C ARG A 416 -3.59 -34.24 -28.22
N ASP A 417 -3.83 -33.21 -29.04
CA ASP A 417 -2.77 -32.51 -29.78
C ASP A 417 -1.86 -31.70 -28.84
N ARG A 418 -2.43 -31.05 -27.83
CA ARG A 418 -1.67 -30.34 -26.82
C ARG A 418 -0.84 -31.25 -25.93
N LEU A 419 -1.37 -32.41 -25.54
CA LEU A 419 -0.59 -33.41 -24.81
C LEU A 419 0.54 -34.02 -25.67
N ALA A 420 0.28 -34.27 -26.95
CA ALA A 420 1.34 -34.66 -27.87
C ALA A 420 2.44 -33.60 -27.97
N GLN A 421 2.08 -32.29 -27.99
CA GLN A 421 3.03 -31.17 -27.97
C GLN A 421 3.88 -31.18 -26.70
N VAL A 422 3.27 -31.40 -25.52
CA VAL A 422 4.01 -31.53 -24.25
C VAL A 422 5.02 -32.67 -24.32
N PHE A 423 4.55 -33.83 -24.77
CA PHE A 423 5.39 -35.02 -24.84
C PHE A 423 6.53 -34.88 -25.84
N HIS A 424 6.29 -34.29 -27.02
CA HIS A 424 7.34 -33.92 -27.98
C HIS A 424 8.39 -32.97 -27.37
N ASN A 425 7.96 -31.95 -26.65
CA ASN A 425 8.89 -31.00 -26.01
C ASN A 425 9.78 -31.69 -24.96
N LEU A 426 9.24 -32.62 -24.17
CA LEU A 426 10.01 -33.34 -23.17
C LEU A 426 11.01 -34.31 -23.81
N LEU A 427 10.58 -35.04 -24.86
CA LEU A 427 11.48 -35.94 -25.60
C LEU A 427 12.57 -35.18 -26.35
N ASP A 428 12.24 -34.07 -27.03
CA ASP A 428 13.24 -33.21 -27.68
C ASP A 428 14.29 -32.70 -26.68
N ASN A 429 13.88 -32.36 -25.48
CA ASN A 429 14.80 -31.96 -24.42
C ASN A 429 15.70 -33.14 -23.97
N ALA A 430 15.12 -34.32 -23.75
CA ALA A 430 15.87 -35.51 -23.38
C ALA A 430 16.92 -35.86 -24.42
N LEU A 431 16.58 -35.86 -25.71
CA LEU A 431 17.51 -36.12 -26.82
C LEU A 431 18.60 -35.04 -26.93
N LYS A 432 18.26 -33.80 -26.74
CA LYS A 432 19.16 -32.67 -26.89
C LYS A 432 20.26 -32.63 -25.82
N PHE A 433 19.93 -32.96 -24.57
CA PHE A 433 20.84 -32.87 -23.43
C PHE A 433 21.54 -34.19 -23.10
N THR A 434 21.32 -35.23 -23.90
CA THR A 434 22.08 -36.46 -23.83
C THR A 434 23.22 -36.41 -24.84
N THR A 435 24.47 -36.56 -24.36
CA THR A 435 25.67 -36.45 -25.19
C THR A 435 25.81 -37.61 -26.18
N SER A 436 26.19 -37.30 -27.43
CA SER A 436 26.36 -38.27 -28.53
C SER A 436 27.45 -39.31 -28.32
N ASP A 437 28.32 -39.16 -27.33
CA ASP A 437 29.44 -40.05 -27.06
C ASP A 437 29.06 -41.33 -26.29
N LYS A 438 27.85 -41.34 -25.69
CA LYS A 438 27.29 -42.47 -24.95
C LYS A 438 26.00 -42.99 -25.62
N GLN A 439 25.64 -44.25 -25.33
CA GLN A 439 24.32 -44.74 -25.65
C GLN A 439 23.24 -43.82 -25.00
N GLN A 440 22.41 -43.22 -25.83
CA GLN A 440 21.33 -42.39 -25.39
C GLN A 440 20.21 -43.28 -24.87
N LEU A 441 19.96 -43.21 -23.57
CA LEU A 441 18.87 -43.97 -22.93
C LEU A 441 17.77 -43.01 -22.45
N ILE A 442 16.58 -43.18 -22.98
CA ILE A 442 15.40 -42.44 -22.55
C ILE A 442 14.37 -43.45 -22.02
N SER A 443 13.92 -43.26 -20.80
CA SER A 443 12.88 -44.09 -20.18
C SER A 443 11.59 -43.29 -20.04
N VAL A 444 10.48 -43.84 -20.58
CA VAL A 444 9.14 -43.26 -20.42
C VAL A 444 8.33 -44.21 -19.54
N ILE A 445 7.85 -43.66 -18.41
CA ILE A 445 7.13 -44.42 -17.39
C ILE A 445 5.76 -43.81 -17.22
N ILE A 446 4.70 -44.64 -17.27
CA ILE A 446 3.34 -44.25 -16.95
C ILE A 446 2.89 -45.03 -15.72
N ASP A 447 2.48 -44.29 -14.69
CA ASP A 447 2.03 -44.86 -13.41
C ASP A 447 0.70 -44.25 -12.96
N LYS A 448 -0.15 -45.02 -12.31
CA LYS A 448 -1.37 -44.54 -11.67
C LYS A 448 -1.11 -44.33 -10.19
N LYS A 449 -1.43 -43.16 -9.68
CA LYS A 449 -1.33 -42.87 -8.25
C LYS A 449 -2.73 -42.67 -7.68
N LYS A 450 -3.06 -43.45 -6.65
CA LYS A 450 -4.23 -43.18 -5.79
C LYS A 450 -3.82 -42.26 -4.66
N GLU A 451 -4.36 -41.07 -4.56
CA GLU A 451 -4.22 -40.25 -3.38
C GLU A 451 -5.13 -40.81 -2.28
N SER A 452 -4.55 -41.18 -1.13
CA SER A 452 -5.15 -41.99 -0.07
C SER A 452 -6.32 -41.33 0.70
N GLN A 453 -6.85 -40.19 0.30
CA GLN A 453 -7.96 -39.51 0.99
C GLN A 453 -8.92 -38.70 0.06
N GLN A 454 -8.71 -38.65 -1.25
CA GLN A 454 -9.64 -38.04 -2.21
C GLN A 454 -9.93 -39.05 -3.35
N GLU A 455 -11.18 -39.13 -3.80
CA GLU A 455 -11.64 -40.07 -4.87
C GLU A 455 -11.09 -39.76 -6.27
N GLU A 456 -10.11 -38.85 -6.41
CA GLU A 456 -9.52 -38.49 -7.70
C GLU A 456 -8.22 -39.29 -7.95
N GLU A 457 -8.27 -40.17 -8.97
CA GLU A 457 -7.09 -40.86 -9.45
C GLU A 457 -6.30 -39.94 -10.41
N GLU A 458 -4.98 -39.84 -10.21
CA GLU A 458 -4.06 -39.14 -11.12
C GLU A 458 -3.18 -40.14 -11.87
N VAL A 459 -2.93 -39.88 -13.15
CA VAL A 459 -1.87 -40.57 -13.91
C VAL A 459 -0.62 -39.69 -13.88
N ILE A 460 0.54 -40.28 -13.62
CA ILE A 460 1.85 -39.66 -13.67
C ILE A 460 2.59 -40.18 -14.90
N LEU A 461 2.96 -39.26 -15.81
CA LEU A 461 3.86 -39.57 -16.91
C LEU A 461 5.25 -39.00 -16.58
N SER A 462 6.28 -39.83 -16.70
CA SER A 462 7.67 -39.52 -16.42
C SER A 462 8.55 -39.74 -17.64
N VAL A 463 9.40 -38.81 -17.98
CA VAL A 463 10.43 -38.91 -19.01
C VAL A 463 11.80 -38.75 -18.32
N LYS A 464 12.58 -39.81 -18.30
CA LYS A 464 13.93 -39.86 -17.70
C LYS A 464 14.98 -39.97 -18.81
N ASP A 465 16.04 -39.19 -18.74
CA ASP A 465 17.21 -39.30 -19.62
C ASP A 465 18.48 -39.61 -18.81
N ASN A 466 19.53 -40.04 -19.53
CA ASN A 466 20.85 -40.26 -18.97
C ASN A 466 21.86 -39.17 -19.35
N GLY A 467 21.39 -37.95 -19.58
CA GLY A 467 22.16 -36.78 -19.98
C GLY A 467 22.95 -36.11 -18.85
N GLU A 468 23.25 -34.84 -19.04
CA GLU A 468 24.02 -34.05 -18.05
C GLU A 468 23.20 -33.63 -16.82
N GLY A 469 21.87 -33.72 -16.92
CA GLY A 469 20.95 -33.24 -15.89
C GLY A 469 20.66 -31.73 -15.99
N ILE A 470 19.90 -31.23 -15.03
CA ILE A 470 19.48 -29.82 -14.96
C ILE A 470 20.46 -29.03 -14.12
N HIS A 471 21.01 -27.95 -14.68
CA HIS A 471 21.94 -27.08 -13.96
C HIS A 471 21.26 -26.41 -12.74
N PRO A 472 21.89 -26.43 -11.53
CA PRO A 472 21.26 -25.92 -10.30
C PRO A 472 20.73 -24.48 -10.38
N LYS A 473 21.39 -23.60 -11.14
CA LYS A 473 20.95 -22.21 -11.32
C LYS A 473 19.64 -22.06 -12.13
N ILE A 474 19.28 -23.09 -12.91
CA ILE A 474 18.09 -23.07 -13.78
C ILE A 474 16.93 -23.77 -13.12
N LEU A 475 17.19 -24.76 -12.28
CA LEU A 475 16.16 -25.57 -11.64
C LEU A 475 15.03 -24.73 -11.01
N PRO A 476 15.28 -23.64 -10.25
CA PRO A 476 14.22 -22.81 -9.66
C PRO A 476 13.37 -22.05 -10.68
N LYS A 477 13.89 -21.81 -11.88
CA LYS A 477 13.22 -21.05 -12.96
C LYS A 477 12.96 -21.86 -14.22
N LEU A 478 13.02 -23.19 -14.11
CA LEU A 478 12.98 -24.13 -15.24
C LEU A 478 11.75 -23.94 -16.14
N PHE A 479 10.61 -23.62 -15.56
CA PHE A 479 9.32 -23.43 -16.26
C PHE A 479 8.95 -21.96 -16.46
N THR A 480 9.94 -21.02 -16.39
CA THR A 480 9.71 -19.60 -16.70
C THR A 480 10.07 -19.31 -18.16
N LYS A 481 9.55 -18.20 -18.72
CA LYS A 481 9.86 -17.77 -20.08
C LYS A 481 11.37 -17.54 -20.26
N PHE A 482 11.90 -18.01 -21.40
CA PHE A 482 13.33 -17.84 -21.78
C PHE A 482 14.33 -18.48 -20.83
N ALA A 483 13.93 -19.43 -19.99
CA ALA A 483 14.83 -20.17 -19.12
C ALA A 483 15.68 -21.14 -19.97
N THR A 484 16.96 -20.82 -20.12
CA THR A 484 17.94 -21.67 -20.83
C THR A 484 19.32 -21.51 -20.18
N SER A 485 20.13 -22.58 -20.21
CA SER A 485 21.53 -22.56 -19.78
C SER A 485 22.45 -21.98 -20.86
N ASP A 486 22.06 -22.11 -22.13
CA ASP A 486 22.82 -21.64 -23.27
C ASP A 486 21.87 -21.06 -24.32
N GLN A 487 22.11 -19.79 -24.71
CA GLN A 487 21.29 -19.07 -25.68
C GLN A 487 21.41 -19.66 -27.11
N THR A 488 22.44 -20.43 -27.39
CA THR A 488 22.70 -21.00 -28.72
C THR A 488 21.84 -22.22 -29.01
N THR A 489 21.37 -22.94 -28.00
CA THR A 489 20.76 -24.27 -28.17
C THR A 489 19.25 -24.35 -28.00
N GLY A 490 18.55 -23.31 -27.51
CA GLY A 490 17.09 -23.37 -27.34
C GLY A 490 16.43 -22.03 -27.08
N THR A 491 15.12 -21.97 -27.28
CA THR A 491 14.31 -20.74 -27.10
C THR A 491 13.94 -20.47 -25.64
N GLY A 492 14.03 -21.47 -24.76
CA GLY A 492 13.57 -21.40 -23.38
C GLY A 492 12.04 -21.27 -23.22
N LEU A 493 11.27 -21.52 -24.28
CA LEU A 493 9.81 -21.38 -24.29
C LEU A 493 9.07 -22.70 -24.13
N GLY A 494 9.68 -23.82 -24.55
CA GLY A 494 9.01 -25.13 -24.60
C GLY A 494 8.50 -25.60 -23.23
N LEU A 495 9.30 -25.54 -22.18
CA LEU A 495 8.89 -25.95 -20.82
C LEU A 495 7.85 -25.00 -20.20
N TYR A 496 7.94 -23.70 -20.49
CA TYR A 496 6.89 -22.75 -20.09
C TYR A 496 5.53 -23.09 -20.71
N ILE A 497 5.51 -23.42 -22.02
CA ILE A 497 4.30 -23.86 -22.74
C ILE A 497 3.79 -25.17 -22.14
N CYS A 498 4.68 -26.16 -21.90
CA CYS A 498 4.31 -27.42 -21.27
C CYS A 498 3.61 -27.21 -19.92
N LYS A 499 4.15 -26.33 -19.09
CA LYS A 499 3.55 -26.01 -17.79
C LYS A 499 2.13 -25.49 -17.93
N ASN A 500 1.93 -24.49 -18.79
CA ASN A 500 0.61 -23.89 -18.96
C ASN A 500 -0.41 -24.87 -19.59
N ILE A 501 0.03 -25.72 -20.52
CA ILE A 501 -0.85 -26.78 -21.08
C ILE A 501 -1.26 -27.75 -19.98
N ILE A 502 -0.34 -28.27 -19.18
CA ILE A 502 -0.63 -29.23 -18.12
C ILE A 502 -1.50 -28.61 -17.03
N GLU A 503 -1.22 -27.39 -16.59
CA GLU A 503 -2.02 -26.65 -15.61
C GLU A 503 -3.45 -26.37 -16.13
N ALA A 504 -3.62 -26.06 -17.43
CA ALA A 504 -4.94 -25.92 -18.06
C ALA A 504 -5.73 -27.23 -18.10
N HIS A 505 -5.05 -28.41 -18.08
CA HIS A 505 -5.69 -29.72 -17.93
C HIS A 505 -5.97 -30.08 -16.46
N GLY A 506 -5.60 -29.24 -15.49
CA GLY A 506 -5.76 -29.51 -14.05
C GLY A 506 -4.63 -30.36 -13.45
N GLY A 507 -3.55 -30.57 -14.18
CA GLY A 507 -2.37 -31.31 -13.74
C GLY A 507 -1.25 -30.44 -13.19
N ARG A 508 -0.12 -31.07 -12.87
CA ARG A 508 1.12 -30.42 -12.39
C ARG A 508 2.29 -30.96 -13.19
N ILE A 509 3.33 -30.14 -13.45
CA ILE A 509 4.57 -30.55 -14.10
C ILE A 509 5.77 -30.07 -13.29
N TRP A 510 6.80 -30.92 -13.17
CA TRP A 510 8.06 -30.58 -12.51
C TRP A 510 9.24 -31.33 -13.13
N GLY A 511 10.45 -30.86 -12.82
CA GLY A 511 11.70 -31.49 -13.24
C GLY A 511 12.67 -31.62 -12.06
N GLU A 512 13.38 -32.70 -12.02
CA GLU A 512 14.41 -33.02 -11.01
C GLU A 512 15.60 -33.71 -11.65
N ASN A 513 16.75 -33.72 -10.98
CA ASN A 513 17.88 -34.55 -11.41
C ASN A 513 17.71 -35.98 -10.89
N ASN A 514 18.19 -36.96 -11.64
CA ASN A 514 18.20 -38.35 -11.19
C ASN A 514 19.02 -38.48 -9.89
N LEU A 515 18.52 -39.25 -8.93
CA LEU A 515 19.17 -39.45 -7.63
C LEU A 515 20.35 -40.40 -7.70
N ASP A 516 20.24 -41.45 -8.52
CA ASP A 516 21.18 -42.56 -8.56
C ASP A 516 22.14 -42.53 -9.77
N GLU A 517 21.82 -41.71 -10.80
CA GLU A 517 22.55 -41.64 -12.06
C GLU A 517 22.61 -40.20 -12.58
N LYS A 518 23.50 -39.93 -13.56
CA LYS A 518 23.44 -38.66 -14.29
C LYS A 518 22.17 -38.59 -15.15
N GLY A 519 21.59 -37.39 -15.31
CA GLY A 519 20.46 -37.16 -16.17
C GLY A 519 19.32 -36.39 -15.48
N ALA A 520 18.32 -36.04 -16.24
CA ALA A 520 17.13 -35.33 -15.76
C ALA A 520 15.89 -36.25 -15.78
N LEU A 521 14.94 -35.90 -14.93
CA LEU A 521 13.66 -36.56 -14.81
C LEU A 521 12.56 -35.50 -14.82
N PHE A 522 11.75 -35.49 -15.89
CA PHE A 522 10.58 -34.64 -16.01
C PHE A 522 9.31 -35.44 -15.76
N LYS A 523 8.43 -34.91 -14.92
CA LYS A 523 7.17 -35.56 -14.56
C LYS A 523 6.02 -34.60 -14.73
N PHE A 524 4.85 -35.14 -15.17
CA PHE A 524 3.62 -34.38 -15.07
C PHE A 524 2.45 -35.29 -14.66
N THR A 525 1.42 -34.71 -14.07
CA THR A 525 0.19 -35.41 -13.69
C THR A 525 -0.97 -34.97 -14.58
N LEU A 526 -1.94 -35.85 -14.75
CA LEU A 526 -3.25 -35.55 -15.32
C LEU A 526 -4.34 -36.22 -14.47
N PRO A 527 -5.44 -35.49 -14.19
CA PRO A 527 -6.57 -36.07 -13.46
C PRO A 527 -7.28 -37.14 -14.32
N ILE A 528 -7.58 -38.30 -13.72
CA ILE A 528 -8.42 -39.32 -14.30
C ILE A 528 -9.81 -39.14 -13.71
N LYS A 529 -10.80 -38.70 -14.48
CA LYS A 529 -12.19 -38.71 -14.03
C LYS A 529 -12.69 -40.15 -14.02
N LEU A 530 -12.89 -40.69 -12.82
CA LEU A 530 -13.68 -41.93 -12.67
C LEU A 530 -15.09 -41.71 -13.25
N LYS A 531 -15.58 -42.69 -13.97
CA LYS A 531 -16.93 -42.72 -14.55
C LYS A 531 -18.02 -42.69 -13.50
#